data_c45034138cedde3329f1d1b592d2b7c3
#
_entry.id   c45034138cedde3329f1d1b592d2b7c3
#
_cell.length_a   1.000
_cell.length_b   1.000
_cell.length_c   1.000
_cell.angle_alpha   90.00
_cell.angle_beta   90.00
_cell.angle_gamma   90.00
#
_symmetry.space_group_name_H-M   'P 1'
#
loop_
_entity.id
_entity.type
_entity.pdbx_description
1 polymer ?
#
loop_
_entity_poly.entity_id
_entity_poly.type
_entity_poly.pdbx_seq_one_letter_code
_entity_poly.pdbx_strand_id
1 'polypeptide(L)'
;MSRVAVVTGAARGVGAATVRGLAAAGWSVMAVDRGSEDPRLPYPMGGPDDLDAVVAQALAPASTDLSSEVPGTRPAEGDRIVARLADTTDAEALGAVVAETEARFGGLDAMVAVAGVIAGGVPLWEMHQHELDAVLEVDLGGPIIAARVGIPALLRRPAPRSGRFLAVASAAATRGLPMLSAYGAAKAGVAGLVRGLAAELTDTGVTANAISPGSTATAMLDESARLYGIPDAGSFADQQPVKRLLTPDEVAAALVWLAGTESGALTGAVIPVDGGLSL
;
A
#
# COMPACT_ATOMS: atom_id res chain seq x y z
N MET A 1 -10.97 -16.19 14.75
CA MET A 1 -9.75 -15.37 14.90
C MET A 1 -9.86 -14.23 13.90
N SER A 2 -9.43 -13.02 14.26
CA SER A 2 -9.34 -11.90 13.31
C SER A 2 -8.32 -12.21 12.21
N ARG A 3 -8.54 -11.71 10.99
CA ARG A 3 -7.55 -11.79 9.92
C ARG A 3 -6.39 -10.83 10.22
N VAL A 4 -5.23 -11.13 9.70
CA VAL A 4 -3.98 -10.43 10.00
C VAL A 4 -3.38 -9.84 8.74
N ALA A 5 -3.02 -8.56 8.76
CA ALA A 5 -2.37 -7.88 7.65
C ALA A 5 -1.05 -7.21 8.07
N VAL A 6 -0.11 -7.16 7.14
CA VAL A 6 1.03 -6.24 7.14
C VAL A 6 0.79 -5.19 6.05
N VAL A 7 0.93 -3.91 6.38
CA VAL A 7 0.76 -2.79 5.44
C VAL A 7 2.02 -1.93 5.47
N THR A 8 2.74 -1.82 4.34
CA THR A 8 3.91 -0.92 4.21
C THR A 8 3.49 0.47 3.72
N GLY A 9 4.30 1.50 4.00
CA GLY A 9 3.95 2.89 3.69
C GLY A 9 2.78 3.40 4.52
N ALA A 10 2.70 2.93 5.78
CA ALA A 10 1.52 3.11 6.63
C ALA A 10 1.41 4.48 7.31
N ALA A 11 2.47 5.31 7.32
CA ALA A 11 2.47 6.57 8.05
C ALA A 11 1.56 7.64 7.43
N ARG A 12 1.23 7.55 6.13
CA ARG A 12 0.44 8.59 5.44
C ARG A 12 -0.33 8.06 4.23
N GLY A 13 -1.18 8.92 3.66
CA GLY A 13 -1.87 8.69 2.39
C GLY A 13 -2.67 7.39 2.33
N VAL A 14 -2.52 6.67 1.22
CA VAL A 14 -3.26 5.42 0.97
C VAL A 14 -2.92 4.33 1.99
N GLY A 15 -1.64 4.24 2.44
CA GLY A 15 -1.23 3.26 3.44
C GLY A 15 -1.92 3.48 4.78
N ALA A 16 -1.91 4.72 5.28
CA ALA A 16 -2.62 5.11 6.50
C ALA A 16 -4.13 4.83 6.42
N ALA A 17 -4.75 5.18 5.30
CA ALA A 17 -6.17 4.90 5.06
C ALA A 17 -6.44 3.38 5.01
N THR A 18 -5.52 2.58 4.44
CA THR A 18 -5.62 1.12 4.40
C THR A 18 -5.55 0.53 5.81
N VAL A 19 -4.64 1.01 6.66
CA VAL A 19 -4.56 0.57 8.08
C VAL A 19 -5.87 0.85 8.80
N ARG A 20 -6.41 2.07 8.70
CA ARG A 20 -7.71 2.44 9.31
C ARG A 20 -8.85 1.59 8.78
N GLY A 21 -8.92 1.38 7.46
CA GLY A 21 -9.97 0.59 6.82
C GLY A 21 -9.95 -0.89 7.25
N LEU A 22 -8.76 -1.50 7.32
CA LEU A 22 -8.59 -2.87 7.80
C LEU A 22 -8.94 -2.98 9.29
N ALA A 23 -8.52 -2.02 10.12
CA ALA A 23 -8.85 -1.95 11.53
C ALA A 23 -10.37 -1.87 11.74
N ALA A 24 -11.07 -1.01 10.99
CA ALA A 24 -12.53 -0.88 11.03
C ALA A 24 -13.23 -2.19 10.58
N ALA A 25 -12.63 -2.93 9.65
CA ALA A 25 -13.10 -4.26 9.23
C ALA A 25 -12.73 -5.39 10.21
N GLY A 26 -12.16 -5.08 11.38
CA GLY A 26 -11.88 -6.05 12.45
C GLY A 26 -10.58 -6.83 12.30
N TRP A 27 -9.66 -6.39 11.42
CA TRP A 27 -8.35 -7.02 11.23
C TRP A 27 -7.37 -6.67 12.35
N SER A 28 -6.41 -7.56 12.59
CA SER A 28 -5.16 -7.21 13.26
C SER A 28 -4.17 -6.71 12.21
N VAL A 29 -3.51 -5.58 12.45
CA VAL A 29 -2.65 -4.93 11.45
C VAL A 29 -1.29 -4.59 12.04
N MET A 30 -0.24 -5.00 11.34
CA MET A 30 1.10 -4.49 11.51
C MET A 30 1.30 -3.33 10.53
N ALA A 31 1.28 -2.11 11.02
CA ALA A 31 1.47 -0.90 10.26
C ALA A 31 2.99 -0.60 10.17
N VAL A 32 3.52 -0.60 8.96
CA VAL A 32 4.98 -0.51 8.72
C VAL A 32 5.30 0.73 7.92
N ASP A 33 6.26 1.50 8.38
CA ASP A 33 6.82 2.62 7.62
C ASP A 33 8.31 2.74 7.90
N ARG A 34 9.04 3.40 7.00
CA ARG A 34 10.46 3.70 7.20
C ARG A 34 10.67 4.68 8.36
N GLY A 35 9.75 5.64 8.52
CA GLY A 35 9.77 6.65 9.58
C GLY A 35 10.97 7.59 9.53
N SER A 36 11.58 7.76 8.35
CA SER A 36 12.73 8.64 8.16
C SER A 36 12.77 9.21 6.74
N GLU A 37 13.46 10.32 6.57
CA GLU A 37 13.70 10.94 5.27
C GLU A 37 14.52 10.03 4.35
N ASP A 38 14.32 10.15 3.03
CA ASP A 38 15.25 9.60 2.04
C ASP A 38 16.16 10.73 1.54
N PRO A 39 17.47 10.68 1.82
CA PRO A 39 18.39 11.76 1.43
C PRO A 39 18.51 11.93 -0.09
N ARG A 40 17.99 10.98 -0.87
CA ARG A 40 17.97 11.05 -2.34
C ARG A 40 16.79 11.86 -2.88
N LEU A 41 15.79 12.17 -2.03
CA LEU A 41 14.55 12.80 -2.44
C LEU A 41 14.33 14.13 -1.71
N PRO A 42 13.95 15.21 -2.42
CA PRO A 42 13.93 16.57 -1.86
C PRO A 42 12.62 16.94 -1.15
N TYR A 43 11.79 15.98 -0.77
CA TYR A 43 10.50 16.26 -0.13
C TYR A 43 10.29 15.41 1.13
N PRO A 44 9.53 15.92 2.13
CA PRO A 44 9.39 15.23 3.41
C PRO A 44 8.66 13.89 3.31
N MET A 45 9.15 12.91 4.07
CA MET A 45 8.53 11.59 4.24
C MET A 45 7.65 11.55 5.50
N GLY A 46 6.92 10.45 5.70
CA GLY A 46 6.23 10.20 6.96
C GLY A 46 7.20 9.88 8.09
N GLY A 47 7.01 10.50 9.24
CA GLY A 47 7.81 10.26 10.45
C GLY A 47 7.23 9.18 11.37
N PRO A 48 7.96 8.82 12.46
CA PRO A 48 7.45 7.90 13.47
C PRO A 48 6.16 8.40 14.12
N ASP A 49 6.07 9.70 14.42
CA ASP A 49 4.90 10.32 15.04
C ASP A 49 3.65 10.21 14.13
N ASP A 50 3.83 10.30 12.80
CA ASP A 50 2.75 10.10 11.84
C ASP A 50 2.23 8.66 11.89
N LEU A 51 3.14 7.68 11.97
CA LEU A 51 2.76 6.27 12.07
C LEU A 51 2.03 5.98 13.37
N ASP A 52 2.49 6.51 14.50
CA ASP A 52 1.84 6.38 15.80
C ASP A 52 0.45 7.04 15.80
N ALA A 53 0.30 8.20 15.16
CA ALA A 53 -0.99 8.85 14.99
C ALA A 53 -1.98 8.01 14.18
N VAL A 54 -1.51 7.32 13.12
CA VAL A 54 -2.35 6.38 12.34
C VAL A 54 -2.83 5.22 13.20
N VAL A 55 -1.95 4.63 14.02
CA VAL A 55 -2.32 3.55 14.94
C VAL A 55 -3.35 4.04 15.96
N ALA A 56 -3.13 5.20 16.55
CA ALA A 56 -4.09 5.79 17.50
C ALA A 56 -5.48 6.03 16.86
N GLN A 57 -5.51 6.56 15.62
CA GLN A 57 -6.75 6.76 14.86
C GLN A 57 -7.45 5.42 14.55
N ALA A 58 -6.69 4.39 14.19
CA ALA A 58 -7.21 3.07 13.84
C ALA A 58 -7.78 2.32 15.06
N LEU A 59 -7.33 2.66 16.26
CA LEU A 59 -7.81 2.12 17.54
C LEU A 59 -8.97 2.94 18.14
N ALA A 60 -9.18 4.17 17.66
CA ALA A 60 -10.29 5.00 18.16
C ALA A 60 -11.62 4.32 17.84
N PRO A 61 -12.59 4.30 18.79
CA PRO A 61 -13.89 3.76 18.51
C PRO A 61 -14.55 4.55 17.37
N ALA A 62 -15.11 3.83 16.40
CA ALA A 62 -15.94 4.47 15.39
C ALA A 62 -17.06 5.22 16.13
N SER A 63 -17.19 6.52 15.89
CA SER A 63 -18.27 7.34 16.46
C SER A 63 -19.59 6.87 15.83
N THR A 64 -20.24 5.86 16.42
CA THR A 64 -21.60 5.43 16.06
C THR A 64 -22.27 4.69 17.23
N ASP A 65 -23.44 5.20 17.55
CA ASP A 65 -24.60 4.57 18.20
C ASP A 65 -24.37 3.37 19.16
N LEU A 66 -24.57 3.67 20.42
CA LEU A 66 -24.59 2.75 21.57
C LEU A 66 -25.84 1.83 21.56
N SER A 67 -26.00 0.93 20.60
CA SER A 67 -27.09 -0.03 20.66
C SER A 67 -26.79 -1.35 19.92
N SER A 68 -25.83 -2.13 20.40
CA SER A 68 -25.79 -3.61 20.26
C SER A 68 -24.41 -4.16 20.67
N GLU A 69 -24.06 -4.12 21.94
CA GLU A 69 -22.94 -4.91 22.45
C GLU A 69 -23.40 -6.32 22.78
N VAL A 70 -22.90 -7.30 22.04
CA VAL A 70 -22.92 -8.70 22.49
C VAL A 70 -21.60 -8.94 23.25
N PRO A 71 -21.62 -9.33 24.54
CA PRO A 71 -20.39 -9.60 25.28
C PRO A 71 -19.75 -10.92 24.81
N GLY A 72 -18.60 -10.86 24.20
CA GLY A 72 -17.78 -12.03 23.88
C GLY A 72 -16.36 -11.58 23.62
N THR A 73 -15.45 -11.91 24.54
CA THR A 73 -13.97 -11.86 24.55
C THR A 73 -13.33 -11.33 23.26
N ARG A 74 -13.28 -9.98 23.09
CA ARG A 74 -12.35 -9.32 22.20
C ARG A 74 -10.97 -9.28 22.88
N PRO A 75 -9.86 -9.48 22.13
CA PRO A 75 -8.54 -9.08 22.63
C PRO A 75 -8.60 -7.60 23.03
N ALA A 76 -7.83 -7.18 24.03
CA ALA A 76 -7.76 -5.79 24.43
C ALA A 76 -7.50 -4.92 23.17
N GLU A 77 -8.32 -3.92 22.93
CA GLU A 77 -8.34 -3.13 21.66
C GLU A 77 -6.97 -2.53 21.32
N GLY A 78 -6.10 -2.27 22.32
CA GLY A 78 -4.75 -1.74 22.14
C GLY A 78 -3.74 -2.70 21.50
N ASP A 79 -4.03 -3.99 21.39
CA ASP A 79 -3.05 -4.99 20.97
C ASP A 79 -3.16 -5.40 19.49
N ARG A 80 -4.22 -5.00 18.79
CA ARG A 80 -4.47 -5.49 17.42
C ARG A 80 -3.88 -4.65 16.28
N ILE A 81 -3.54 -3.39 16.53
CA ILE A 81 -2.90 -2.51 15.56
C ILE A 81 -1.55 -2.08 16.14
N VAL A 82 -0.49 -2.37 15.44
CA VAL A 82 0.89 -2.19 15.93
C VAL A 82 1.73 -1.46 14.90
N ALA A 83 2.43 -0.40 15.32
CA ALA A 83 3.42 0.30 14.51
C ALA A 83 4.78 -0.41 14.54
N ARG A 84 5.46 -0.46 13.40
CA ARG A 84 6.87 -0.89 13.30
C ARG A 84 7.62 -0.06 12.28
N LEU A 85 8.79 0.38 12.64
CA LEU A 85 9.71 1.06 11.72
C LEU A 85 10.53 0.02 10.98
N ALA A 86 10.39 -0.02 9.66
CA ALA A 86 11.21 -0.82 8.76
C ALA A 86 11.19 -0.23 7.37
N ASP A 87 12.34 -0.21 6.71
CA ASP A 87 12.44 0.17 5.30
C ASP A 87 11.96 -1.00 4.43
N THR A 88 11.05 -0.72 3.50
CA THR A 88 10.53 -1.73 2.55
C THR A 88 11.61 -2.27 1.60
N THR A 89 12.74 -1.57 1.49
CA THR A 89 13.90 -1.98 0.69
C THR A 89 14.89 -2.87 1.47
N ASP A 90 14.71 -3.01 2.79
CA ASP A 90 15.50 -3.90 3.64
C ASP A 90 14.74 -5.21 3.86
N ALA A 91 15.21 -6.28 3.19
CA ALA A 91 14.59 -7.60 3.25
C ALA A 91 14.70 -8.26 4.63
N GLU A 92 15.77 -7.99 5.39
CA GLU A 92 15.98 -8.53 6.74
C GLU A 92 15.01 -7.85 7.73
N ALA A 93 14.97 -6.51 7.72
CA ALA A 93 14.08 -5.74 8.57
C ALA A 93 12.59 -6.08 8.29
N LEU A 94 12.18 -6.11 7.03
CA LEU A 94 10.79 -6.45 6.69
C LEU A 94 10.47 -7.93 7.00
N GLY A 95 11.44 -8.83 6.84
CA GLY A 95 11.34 -10.24 7.24
C GLY A 95 11.13 -10.41 8.75
N ALA A 96 11.86 -9.63 9.56
CA ALA A 96 11.70 -9.62 11.03
C ALA A 96 10.29 -9.12 11.43
N VAL A 97 9.76 -8.09 10.74
CA VAL A 97 8.38 -7.60 10.95
C VAL A 97 7.35 -8.68 10.64
N VAL A 98 7.51 -9.42 9.54
CA VAL A 98 6.61 -10.54 9.18
C VAL A 98 6.67 -11.64 10.23
N ALA A 99 7.86 -12.00 10.69
CA ALA A 99 8.02 -13.02 11.74
C ALA A 99 7.40 -12.58 13.08
N GLU A 100 7.56 -11.32 13.47
CA GLU A 100 6.87 -10.75 14.65
C GLU A 100 5.35 -10.78 14.47
N THR A 101 4.85 -10.46 13.28
CA THR A 101 3.43 -10.50 12.96
C THR A 101 2.85 -11.90 13.17
N GLU A 102 3.55 -12.93 12.68
CA GLU A 102 3.14 -14.33 12.87
C GLU A 102 3.17 -14.74 14.35
N ALA A 103 4.24 -14.37 15.08
CA ALA A 103 4.37 -14.69 16.49
C ALA A 103 3.27 -14.01 17.34
N ARG A 104 2.94 -12.74 17.03
CA ARG A 104 1.99 -11.95 17.80
C ARG A 104 0.53 -12.30 17.50
N PHE A 105 0.20 -12.47 16.22
CA PHE A 105 -1.18 -12.61 15.75
C PHE A 105 -1.52 -14.03 15.26
N GLY A 106 -0.55 -14.94 15.26
CA GLY A 106 -0.74 -16.35 14.89
C GLY A 106 -0.75 -16.61 13.40
N GLY A 107 -0.24 -15.69 12.56
CA GLY A 107 -0.05 -15.88 11.13
C GLY A 107 -0.31 -14.61 10.31
N LEU A 108 -0.24 -14.72 8.98
CA LEU A 108 -0.46 -13.62 8.04
C LEU A 108 -1.54 -14.01 7.03
N ASP A 109 -2.52 -13.12 6.79
CA ASP A 109 -3.61 -13.31 5.83
C ASP A 109 -3.55 -12.33 4.65
N ALA A 110 -2.92 -11.15 4.86
CA ALA A 110 -2.68 -10.21 3.78
C ALA A 110 -1.31 -9.51 3.93
N MET A 111 -0.57 -9.44 2.82
CA MET A 111 0.61 -8.57 2.67
C MET A 111 0.26 -7.46 1.70
N VAL A 112 0.27 -6.19 2.16
CA VAL A 112 -0.17 -5.02 1.39
C VAL A 112 1.02 -4.07 1.20
N ALA A 113 1.61 -4.10 0.02
CA ALA A 113 2.76 -3.28 -0.37
C ALA A 113 2.28 -1.93 -0.93
N VAL A 114 2.20 -0.91 -0.07
CA VAL A 114 1.73 0.44 -0.43
C VAL A 114 2.86 1.46 -0.48
N ALA A 115 3.97 1.23 0.23
CA ALA A 115 5.12 2.13 0.24
C ALA A 115 5.52 2.53 -1.19
N GLY A 116 5.78 3.81 -1.38
CA GLY A 116 6.18 4.36 -2.66
C GLY A 116 6.67 5.79 -2.56
N VAL A 117 7.44 6.19 -3.55
CA VAL A 117 8.04 7.52 -3.68
C VAL A 117 7.82 8.05 -5.10
N ILE A 118 8.14 9.33 -5.32
CA ILE A 118 8.12 9.91 -6.66
C ILE A 118 9.33 10.80 -6.86
N ALA A 119 9.92 10.72 -8.04
CA ALA A 119 10.90 11.67 -8.54
C ALA A 119 10.79 11.78 -10.06
N GLY A 120 11.28 12.88 -10.62
CA GLY A 120 11.17 13.21 -12.03
C GLY A 120 11.18 14.72 -12.24
N GLY A 121 10.30 15.22 -13.12
CA GLY A 121 10.22 16.64 -13.45
C GLY A 121 11.23 17.06 -14.54
N VAL A 122 12.04 16.10 -15.01
CA VAL A 122 12.99 16.25 -16.11
C VAL A 122 12.88 15.04 -17.05
N PRO A 123 13.34 15.15 -18.30
CA PRO A 123 13.47 13.99 -19.19
C PRO A 123 14.37 12.91 -18.57
N LEU A 124 14.07 11.63 -18.83
CA LEU A 124 14.79 10.51 -18.22
C LEU A 124 16.31 10.59 -18.35
N TRP A 125 16.80 11.05 -19.49
CA TRP A 125 18.24 11.18 -19.75
C TRP A 125 18.92 12.33 -19.03
N GLU A 126 18.16 13.18 -18.34
CA GLU A 126 18.62 14.28 -17.47
C GLU A 126 18.38 13.99 -15.98
N MET A 127 17.68 12.90 -15.67
CA MET A 127 17.36 12.51 -14.29
C MET A 127 18.63 12.12 -13.52
N HIS A 128 18.77 12.58 -12.30
CA HIS A 128 19.91 12.19 -11.47
C HIS A 128 19.83 10.70 -11.09
N GLN A 129 20.98 10.03 -11.09
CA GLN A 129 21.05 8.57 -10.84
C GLN A 129 20.48 8.21 -9.46
N HIS A 130 20.74 8.99 -8.42
CA HIS A 130 20.23 8.72 -7.08
C HIS A 130 18.69 8.80 -6.97
N GLU A 131 18.05 9.67 -7.76
CA GLU A 131 16.58 9.74 -7.83
C GLU A 131 16.01 8.54 -8.60
N LEU A 132 16.65 8.14 -9.70
CA LEU A 132 16.30 6.93 -10.44
C LEU A 132 16.40 5.69 -9.56
N ASP A 133 17.50 5.55 -8.81
CA ASP A 133 17.73 4.44 -7.90
C ASP A 133 16.65 4.42 -6.80
N ALA A 134 16.34 5.57 -6.18
CA ALA A 134 15.31 5.66 -5.16
C ALA A 134 13.93 5.19 -5.67
N VAL A 135 13.53 5.64 -6.85
CA VAL A 135 12.24 5.24 -7.47
C VAL A 135 12.22 3.74 -7.76
N LEU A 136 13.26 3.18 -8.38
CA LEU A 136 13.28 1.76 -8.73
C LEU A 136 13.37 0.86 -7.50
N GLU A 137 14.18 1.24 -6.52
CA GLU A 137 14.34 0.47 -5.28
C GLU A 137 13.07 0.45 -4.45
N VAL A 138 12.43 1.59 -4.25
CA VAL A 138 11.23 1.67 -3.41
C VAL A 138 10.00 1.17 -4.16
N ASP A 139 9.73 1.69 -5.37
CA ASP A 139 8.46 1.46 -6.06
C ASP A 139 8.34 0.10 -6.75
N LEU A 140 9.47 -0.56 -7.04
CA LEU A 140 9.50 -1.92 -7.61
C LEU A 140 10.23 -2.90 -6.69
N GLY A 141 11.40 -2.55 -6.18
CA GLY A 141 12.17 -3.39 -5.26
C GLY A 141 11.40 -3.67 -3.97
N GLY A 142 10.76 -2.65 -3.38
CA GLY A 142 9.94 -2.80 -2.19
C GLY A 142 8.82 -3.84 -2.33
N PRO A 143 7.94 -3.76 -3.34
CA PRO A 143 6.94 -4.80 -3.61
C PRO A 143 7.54 -6.20 -3.87
N ILE A 144 8.70 -6.30 -4.53
CA ILE A 144 9.41 -7.58 -4.72
C ILE A 144 9.86 -8.15 -3.36
N ILE A 145 10.45 -7.33 -2.49
CA ILE A 145 10.86 -7.74 -1.15
C ILE A 145 9.65 -8.14 -0.32
N ALA A 146 8.57 -7.34 -0.33
CA ALA A 146 7.33 -7.66 0.35
C ALA A 146 6.75 -9.02 -0.11
N ALA A 147 6.80 -9.34 -1.40
CA ALA A 147 6.40 -10.65 -1.91
C ALA A 147 7.31 -11.76 -1.38
N ARG A 148 8.63 -11.57 -1.41
CA ARG A 148 9.61 -12.58 -0.97
C ARG A 148 9.49 -12.94 0.51
N VAL A 149 9.16 -11.98 1.39
CA VAL A 149 9.01 -12.24 2.83
C VAL A 149 7.56 -12.56 3.22
N GLY A 150 6.57 -11.96 2.56
CA GLY A 150 5.15 -12.09 2.90
C GLY A 150 4.52 -13.37 2.35
N ILE A 151 4.79 -13.75 1.09
CA ILE A 151 4.15 -14.92 0.47
C ILE A 151 4.45 -16.22 1.22
N PRO A 152 5.69 -16.51 1.65
CA PRO A 152 5.94 -17.69 2.48
C PRO A 152 5.11 -17.72 3.77
N ALA A 153 4.86 -16.56 4.41
CA ALA A 153 4.01 -16.47 5.60
C ALA A 153 2.52 -16.74 5.25
N LEU A 154 2.02 -16.20 4.15
CA LEU A 154 0.68 -16.51 3.65
C LEU A 154 0.49 -18.01 3.38
N LEU A 155 1.52 -18.67 2.84
CA LEU A 155 1.51 -20.10 2.54
C LEU A 155 1.62 -20.99 3.78
N ARG A 156 2.11 -20.49 4.91
CA ARG A 156 2.13 -21.21 6.20
C ARG A 156 0.75 -21.32 6.84
N ARG A 157 -0.23 -20.53 6.43
CA ARG A 157 -1.62 -20.72 6.90
C ARG A 157 -2.13 -22.12 6.53
N PRO A 158 -2.91 -22.77 7.40
CA PRO A 158 -3.52 -24.07 7.09
C PRO A 158 -4.51 -23.94 5.92
N ALA A 159 -4.65 -25.03 5.15
CA ALA A 159 -5.65 -25.11 4.11
C ALA A 159 -7.08 -25.27 4.69
N PRO A 160 -8.15 -24.77 4.04
CA PRO A 160 -8.11 -23.99 2.80
C PRO A 160 -7.59 -22.55 3.04
N ARG A 161 -6.63 -22.13 2.21
CA ARG A 161 -6.02 -20.79 2.33
C ARG A 161 -6.87 -19.74 1.62
N SER A 162 -6.77 -18.51 2.13
CA SER A 162 -7.35 -17.31 1.53
C SER A 162 -6.42 -16.11 1.65
N GLY A 163 -5.11 -16.35 1.53
CA GLY A 163 -4.08 -15.32 1.61
C GLY A 163 -4.13 -14.33 0.47
N ARG A 164 -3.73 -13.08 0.70
CA ARG A 164 -3.73 -12.00 -0.29
C ARG A 164 -2.38 -11.29 -0.32
N PHE A 165 -1.75 -11.27 -1.48
CA PHE A 165 -0.67 -10.33 -1.77
C PHE A 165 -1.25 -9.18 -2.59
N LEU A 166 -1.11 -7.95 -2.09
CA LEU A 166 -1.64 -6.75 -2.71
C LEU A 166 -0.52 -5.72 -2.89
N ALA A 167 -0.48 -5.08 -4.06
CA ALA A 167 0.47 -4.02 -4.36
C ALA A 167 -0.21 -2.79 -4.95
N VAL A 168 0.47 -1.64 -4.87
CA VAL A 168 -0.01 -0.40 -5.46
C VAL A 168 0.84 -0.05 -6.68
N ALA A 169 0.24 -0.23 -7.87
CA ALA A 169 0.74 0.29 -9.13
C ALA A 169 0.40 1.79 -9.28
N SER A 170 0.04 2.25 -10.44
CA SER A 170 -0.41 3.63 -10.74
C SER A 170 -1.02 3.68 -12.14
N ALA A 171 -1.87 4.67 -12.43
CA ALA A 171 -2.26 5.00 -13.80
C ALA A 171 -1.03 5.26 -14.70
N ALA A 172 0.10 5.70 -14.13
CA ALA A 172 1.38 5.83 -14.82
C ALA A 172 1.93 4.50 -15.36
N ALA A 173 1.44 3.35 -14.88
CA ALA A 173 1.86 2.03 -15.39
C ALA A 173 1.36 1.74 -16.82
N THR A 174 0.28 2.39 -17.23
CA THR A 174 -0.38 2.18 -18.53
C THR A 174 -0.45 3.46 -19.36
N ARG A 175 -0.41 4.61 -18.70
CA ARG A 175 -0.46 5.92 -19.33
C ARG A 175 0.93 6.56 -19.34
N GLY A 176 1.43 6.96 -20.50
CA GLY A 176 2.68 7.70 -20.60
C GLY A 176 2.55 9.09 -19.97
N LEU A 177 3.24 9.30 -18.87
CA LEU A 177 3.32 10.61 -18.21
C LEU A 177 4.69 11.21 -18.52
N PRO A 178 4.76 12.39 -19.20
CA PRO A 178 6.02 13.03 -19.48
C PRO A 178 6.83 13.26 -18.18
N MET A 179 8.16 13.19 -18.26
CA MET A 179 9.07 13.46 -17.14
C MET A 179 8.90 12.56 -15.90
N LEU A 180 8.09 11.48 -15.99
CA LEU A 180 7.91 10.46 -14.96
C LEU A 180 8.22 9.04 -15.49
N SER A 181 9.11 8.90 -16.47
CA SER A 181 9.39 7.62 -17.13
C SER A 181 9.92 6.55 -16.17
N ALA A 182 10.80 6.91 -15.24
CA ALA A 182 11.33 5.99 -14.22
C ALA A 182 10.20 5.47 -13.31
N TYR A 183 9.36 6.38 -12.82
CA TYR A 183 8.20 6.04 -12.00
C TYR A 183 7.21 5.15 -12.75
N GLY A 184 6.87 5.51 -14.00
CA GLY A 184 6.01 4.70 -14.86
C GLY A 184 6.57 3.30 -15.08
N ALA A 185 7.88 3.16 -15.33
CA ALA A 185 8.54 1.87 -15.48
C ALA A 185 8.47 1.01 -14.21
N ALA A 186 8.74 1.60 -13.03
CA ALA A 186 8.63 0.92 -11.75
C ALA A 186 7.20 0.41 -11.52
N LYS A 187 6.19 1.26 -11.73
CA LYS A 187 4.76 0.91 -11.53
C LYS A 187 4.24 -0.08 -12.57
N ALA A 188 4.75 -0.04 -13.81
CA ALA A 188 4.50 -1.08 -14.81
C ALA A 188 5.16 -2.42 -14.40
N GLY A 189 6.33 -2.38 -13.78
CA GLY A 189 6.99 -3.54 -13.18
C GLY A 189 6.14 -4.21 -12.11
N VAL A 190 5.45 -3.45 -11.24
CA VAL A 190 4.51 -3.98 -10.24
C VAL A 190 3.36 -4.73 -10.92
N ALA A 191 2.83 -4.22 -12.05
CA ALA A 191 1.80 -4.90 -12.81
C ALA A 191 2.29 -6.24 -13.39
N GLY A 192 3.56 -6.31 -13.84
CA GLY A 192 4.21 -7.55 -14.25
C GLY A 192 4.41 -8.52 -13.08
N LEU A 193 4.87 -8.01 -11.94
CA LEU A 193 5.11 -8.79 -10.73
C LEU A 193 3.85 -9.55 -10.28
N VAL A 194 2.72 -8.86 -10.12
CA VAL A 194 1.49 -9.52 -9.62
C VAL A 194 0.96 -10.57 -10.58
N ARG A 195 1.15 -10.41 -11.90
CA ARG A 195 0.79 -11.44 -12.89
C ARG A 195 1.68 -12.67 -12.78
N GLY A 196 2.99 -12.49 -12.62
CA GLY A 196 3.93 -13.59 -12.39
C GLY A 196 3.61 -14.35 -11.10
N LEU A 197 3.44 -13.62 -9.99
CA LEU A 197 3.08 -14.19 -8.69
C LEU A 197 1.74 -14.94 -8.74
N ALA A 198 0.74 -14.42 -9.45
CA ALA A 198 -0.55 -15.10 -9.61
C ALA A 198 -0.41 -16.46 -10.28
N ALA A 199 0.45 -16.58 -11.30
CA ALA A 199 0.76 -17.84 -11.96
C ALA A 199 1.53 -18.81 -11.03
N GLU A 200 2.51 -18.32 -10.28
CA GLU A 200 3.29 -19.11 -9.34
C GLU A 200 2.44 -19.61 -8.14
N LEU A 201 1.38 -18.89 -7.77
CA LEU A 201 0.50 -19.21 -6.65
C LEU A 201 -0.68 -20.12 -7.04
N THR A 202 -0.69 -20.69 -8.26
CA THR A 202 -1.73 -21.62 -8.71
C THR A 202 -1.95 -22.74 -7.69
N ASP A 203 -3.22 -23.09 -7.43
CA ASP A 203 -3.67 -24.15 -6.51
C ASP A 203 -3.30 -23.94 -5.02
N THR A 204 -2.69 -22.82 -4.65
CA THR A 204 -2.32 -22.55 -3.24
C THR A 204 -3.45 -21.94 -2.40
N GLY A 205 -4.46 -21.34 -3.03
CA GLY A 205 -5.50 -20.53 -2.38
C GLY A 205 -5.07 -19.12 -2.03
N VAL A 206 -3.81 -18.74 -2.34
CA VAL A 206 -3.28 -17.36 -2.19
C VAL A 206 -3.41 -16.64 -3.53
N THR A 207 -3.85 -15.38 -3.53
CA THR A 207 -3.96 -14.56 -4.73
C THR A 207 -3.02 -13.35 -4.68
N ALA A 208 -2.61 -12.86 -5.86
CA ALA A 208 -1.77 -11.68 -6.00
C ALA A 208 -2.43 -10.67 -6.96
N ASN A 209 -2.69 -9.45 -6.48
CA ASN A 209 -3.32 -8.40 -7.26
C ASN A 209 -2.68 -7.04 -6.99
N ALA A 210 -2.94 -6.08 -7.86
CA ALA A 210 -2.59 -4.68 -7.63
C ALA A 210 -3.79 -3.77 -7.90
N ILE A 211 -3.77 -2.60 -7.27
CA ILE A 211 -4.61 -1.47 -7.68
C ILE A 211 -3.77 -0.46 -8.46
N SER A 212 -4.42 0.30 -9.32
CA SER A 212 -3.81 1.36 -10.13
C SER A 212 -4.50 2.69 -9.85
N PRO A 213 -4.05 3.44 -8.82
CA PRO A 213 -4.66 4.72 -8.46
C PRO A 213 -4.45 5.81 -9.51
N GLY A 214 -5.43 6.72 -9.61
CA GLY A 214 -5.32 8.00 -10.27
C GLY A 214 -4.79 9.11 -9.34
N SER A 215 -5.09 10.35 -9.71
CA SER A 215 -4.71 11.53 -8.91
C SER A 215 -5.46 11.53 -7.58
N THR A 216 -4.72 11.21 -6.53
CA THR A 216 -5.23 11.06 -5.16
C THR A 216 -4.65 12.14 -4.27
N ALA A 217 -5.46 12.81 -3.45
CA ALA A 217 -5.06 13.90 -2.55
C ALA A 217 -4.09 13.40 -1.47
N THR A 218 -2.80 13.48 -1.75
CA THR A 218 -1.71 12.99 -0.89
C THR A 218 -0.47 13.87 -1.07
N ALA A 219 0.45 13.85 -0.12
CA ALA A 219 1.74 14.53 -0.25
C ALA A 219 2.54 14.12 -1.51
N MET A 220 2.34 12.89 -2.02
CA MET A 220 2.93 12.47 -3.29
C MET A 220 2.34 13.23 -4.49
N LEU A 221 1.05 13.59 -4.45
CA LEU A 221 0.45 14.40 -5.50
C LEU A 221 0.92 15.86 -5.43
N ASP A 222 1.13 16.39 -4.22
CA ASP A 222 1.71 17.73 -4.03
C ASP A 222 3.14 17.78 -4.60
N GLU A 223 3.94 16.73 -4.36
CA GLU A 223 5.25 16.61 -4.97
C GLU A 223 5.16 16.47 -6.50
N SER A 224 4.19 15.72 -7.02
CA SER A 224 3.94 15.65 -8.47
C SER A 224 3.65 17.04 -9.06
N ALA A 225 2.85 17.86 -8.37
CA ALA A 225 2.58 19.23 -8.79
C ALA A 225 3.86 20.07 -8.82
N ARG A 226 4.71 19.95 -7.79
CA ARG A 226 6.03 20.61 -7.74
C ARG A 226 6.91 20.19 -8.92
N LEU A 227 6.98 18.90 -9.23
CA LEU A 227 7.79 18.36 -10.35
C LEU A 227 7.33 18.92 -11.71
N TYR A 228 6.05 19.13 -11.88
CA TYR A 228 5.47 19.72 -13.11
C TYR A 228 5.42 21.25 -13.09
N GLY A 229 5.86 21.92 -12.02
CA GLY A 229 5.74 23.38 -11.88
C GLY A 229 4.29 23.86 -11.79
N ILE A 230 3.37 23.01 -11.34
CA ILE A 230 1.93 23.31 -11.18
C ILE A 230 1.73 23.87 -9.78
N PRO A 231 1.14 25.10 -9.64
CA PRO A 231 1.01 25.76 -8.35
C PRO A 231 0.05 25.05 -7.38
N ASP A 232 -0.95 24.35 -7.91
CA ASP A 232 -2.00 23.68 -7.13
C ASP A 232 -2.23 22.25 -7.65
N ALA A 233 -1.96 21.28 -6.78
CA ALA A 233 -2.23 19.87 -7.08
C ALA A 233 -3.70 19.57 -7.39
N GLY A 234 -4.63 20.41 -6.94
CA GLY A 234 -6.04 20.34 -7.30
C GLY A 234 -6.31 20.34 -8.80
N SER A 235 -5.43 20.95 -9.59
CA SER A 235 -5.52 21.00 -11.07
C SER A 235 -5.49 19.61 -11.72
N PHE A 236 -4.92 18.59 -11.06
CA PHE A 236 -4.95 17.23 -11.57
C PHE A 236 -6.36 16.62 -11.61
N ALA A 237 -7.33 17.20 -10.91
CA ALA A 237 -8.74 16.80 -10.96
C ALA A 237 -9.32 16.85 -12.38
N ASP A 238 -8.91 17.82 -13.17
CA ASP A 238 -9.41 18.00 -14.54
C ASP A 238 -9.03 16.88 -15.50
N GLN A 239 -7.97 16.15 -15.18
CA GLN A 239 -7.51 15.03 -16.00
C GLN A 239 -8.35 13.76 -15.78
N GLN A 240 -9.11 13.70 -14.68
CA GLN A 240 -9.95 12.56 -14.32
C GLN A 240 -11.40 12.82 -14.77
N PRO A 241 -12.08 11.87 -15.44
CA PRO A 241 -13.51 11.99 -15.78
C PRO A 241 -14.42 12.33 -14.61
N VAL A 242 -14.11 11.87 -13.39
CA VAL A 242 -14.88 12.23 -12.17
C VAL A 242 -14.71 13.69 -11.73
N LYS A 243 -13.79 14.46 -12.36
CA LYS A 243 -13.57 15.90 -12.15
C LYS A 243 -13.28 16.31 -10.71
N ARG A 244 -12.65 15.43 -9.96
CA ARG A 244 -12.12 15.69 -8.61
C ARG A 244 -10.93 14.81 -8.32
N LEU A 245 -10.14 15.17 -7.33
CA LEU A 245 -9.15 14.25 -6.77
C LEU A 245 -9.87 13.11 -6.04
N LEU A 246 -9.25 11.94 -6.06
CA LEU A 246 -9.65 10.84 -5.19
C LEU A 246 -9.16 11.11 -3.77
N THR A 247 -9.87 10.60 -2.78
CA THR A 247 -9.37 10.57 -1.41
C THR A 247 -8.54 9.31 -1.16
N PRO A 248 -7.59 9.34 -0.22
CA PRO A 248 -6.88 8.14 0.21
C PRO A 248 -7.82 7.01 0.65
N ASP A 249 -8.93 7.35 1.30
CA ASP A 249 -9.92 6.38 1.79
C ASP A 249 -10.67 5.68 0.65
N GLU A 250 -10.99 6.37 -0.44
CA GLU A 250 -11.58 5.76 -1.64
C GLU A 250 -10.64 4.74 -2.28
N VAL A 251 -9.35 5.06 -2.36
CA VAL A 251 -8.34 4.14 -2.89
C VAL A 251 -8.12 2.96 -1.95
N ALA A 252 -8.04 3.22 -0.65
CA ALA A 252 -7.87 2.21 0.38
C ALA A 252 -9.06 1.24 0.45
N ALA A 253 -10.30 1.70 0.20
CA ALA A 253 -11.48 0.84 0.19
C ALA A 253 -11.32 -0.34 -0.80
N ALA A 254 -10.69 -0.12 -1.96
CA ALA A 254 -10.40 -1.19 -2.91
C ALA A 254 -9.38 -2.20 -2.34
N LEU A 255 -8.33 -1.74 -1.64
CA LEU A 255 -7.35 -2.61 -0.99
C LEU A 255 -8.00 -3.42 0.15
N VAL A 256 -8.84 -2.79 0.97
CA VAL A 256 -9.56 -3.46 2.06
C VAL A 256 -10.48 -4.56 1.51
N TRP A 257 -11.24 -4.27 0.45
CA TRP A 257 -12.07 -5.27 -0.21
C TRP A 257 -11.24 -6.41 -0.82
N LEU A 258 -10.16 -6.08 -1.51
CA LEU A 258 -9.25 -7.08 -2.09
C LEU A 258 -8.57 -7.94 -1.02
N ALA A 259 -8.32 -7.42 0.17
CA ALA A 259 -7.80 -8.18 1.29
C ALA A 259 -8.83 -9.19 1.82
N GLY A 260 -10.12 -8.95 1.61
CA GLY A 260 -11.22 -9.82 2.04
C GLY A 260 -11.29 -11.17 1.32
N THR A 261 -12.19 -12.01 1.80
CA THR A 261 -12.45 -13.33 1.20
C THR A 261 -13.26 -13.23 -0.10
N GLU A 262 -14.06 -12.18 -0.23
CA GLU A 262 -14.99 -11.93 -1.34
C GLU A 262 -14.26 -11.69 -2.66
N SER A 263 -13.00 -11.28 -2.62
CA SER A 263 -12.13 -11.05 -3.78
C SER A 263 -11.46 -12.34 -4.31
N GLY A 264 -11.80 -13.50 -3.77
CA GLY A 264 -11.10 -14.76 -4.04
C GLY A 264 -11.06 -15.23 -5.51
N ALA A 265 -11.96 -14.70 -6.33
CA ALA A 265 -11.98 -14.96 -7.78
C ALA A 265 -10.96 -14.12 -8.58
N LEU A 266 -10.32 -13.14 -7.94
CA LEU A 266 -9.36 -12.23 -8.59
C LEU A 266 -7.93 -12.67 -8.26
N THR A 267 -7.13 -12.90 -9.31
CA THR A 267 -5.69 -13.07 -9.21
C THR A 267 -5.01 -12.57 -10.49
N GLY A 268 -3.84 -11.96 -10.38
CA GLY A 268 -3.12 -11.35 -11.50
C GLY A 268 -3.74 -10.06 -12.03
N ALA A 269 -4.77 -9.54 -11.37
CA ALA A 269 -5.46 -8.33 -11.79
C ALA A 269 -4.70 -7.06 -11.38
N VAL A 270 -4.76 -6.05 -12.27
CA VAL A 270 -4.38 -4.66 -11.97
C VAL A 270 -5.64 -3.83 -12.13
N ILE A 271 -6.22 -3.41 -11.02
CA ILE A 271 -7.57 -2.81 -10.96
C ILE A 271 -7.45 -1.30 -10.94
N PRO A 272 -7.96 -0.58 -11.97
CA PRO A 272 -8.00 0.87 -11.95
C PRO A 272 -8.90 1.39 -10.81
N VAL A 273 -8.34 2.27 -9.98
CA VAL A 273 -9.03 3.06 -8.96
C VAL A 273 -8.63 4.51 -9.20
N ASP A 274 -9.03 5.04 -10.35
CA ASP A 274 -8.37 6.20 -10.95
C ASP A 274 -9.33 7.29 -11.43
N GLY A 275 -10.60 7.20 -11.05
CA GLY A 275 -11.60 8.17 -11.49
C GLY A 275 -11.77 8.26 -13.01
N GLY A 276 -11.37 7.22 -13.74
CA GLY A 276 -11.41 7.15 -15.20
C GLY A 276 -10.16 7.73 -15.88
N LEU A 277 -9.09 8.04 -15.14
CA LEU A 277 -7.86 8.66 -15.69
C LEU A 277 -7.22 7.82 -16.79
N SER A 278 -7.35 6.49 -16.75
CA SER A 278 -6.74 5.58 -17.72
C SER A 278 -7.62 5.22 -18.92
N LEU A 279 -8.79 5.84 -19.08
CA LEU A 279 -9.68 5.66 -20.23
C LEU A 279 -9.12 6.23 -21.52
#